data_c06c83da1e79686c4def6df6a6f9fac4
#
_entry.id   c06c83da1e79686c4def6df6a6f9fac4
#
_cell.length_a   1.000
_cell.length_b   1.000
_cell.length_c   1.000
_cell.angle_alpha   90.00
_cell.angle_beta   90.00
_cell.angle_gamma   90.00
#
_symmetry.space_group_name_H-M   'P 1'
#
loop_
_entity.id
_entity.type
_entity.pdbx_description
1 polymer ?
#
loop_
_entity_poly.entity_id
_entity_poly.type
_entity_poly.pdbx_seq_one_letter_code
_entity_poly.pdbx_strand_id
1 'polypeptide(L)'
;LSICRKALTRYMPELVPTWERLGHLAGGNVRVARMLSLYCPAPYVVGCSQAVWTGSEPLLVRNYDYHPDAFEGVAVHTQWNDTRVMGVSDCLWGLLDGMNEHGLVAALAFGGRRDGGVGFGIPLILRYVLETCHTVDEAAAVLDRVPSHMSYNVLLTDRTGDHAVVAVAPDRSTTVERRAFCTNHQDGTGWARYLEVTRSFERERRLESLMGDPAMTSAELIRSFLKDPLYSKEHARGFGTLYTTVYRPRAGRMSCLWPDRSVDQDFDDYEPQEIEVETPDSPTDSQAESRPSESA
;
A
#
# COMPACT_ATOMS: atom_id res chain seq x y z
N LEU A 1 -26.95 -0.46 -0.10
CA LEU A 1 -26.46 0.15 1.13
C LEU A 1 -26.55 -0.78 2.34
N SER A 2 -27.70 -1.45 2.56
CA SER A 2 -27.88 -2.37 3.71
C SER A 2 -26.86 -3.51 3.73
N ILE A 3 -26.49 -4.05 2.57
CA ILE A 3 -25.47 -5.12 2.47
C ILE A 3 -24.09 -4.59 2.89
N CYS A 4 -23.67 -3.42 2.38
CA CYS A 4 -22.39 -2.81 2.73
C CYS A 4 -22.32 -2.51 4.24
N ARG A 5 -23.38 -1.90 4.82
CA ARG A 5 -23.47 -1.63 6.25
C ARG A 5 -23.37 -2.93 7.08
N LYS A 6 -24.11 -3.98 6.71
CA LYS A 6 -24.06 -5.28 7.40
C LYS A 6 -22.66 -5.88 7.34
N ALA A 7 -22.01 -5.81 6.18
CA ALA A 7 -20.64 -6.30 6.01
C ALA A 7 -19.66 -5.51 6.88
N LEU A 8 -19.67 -4.17 6.84
CA LEU A 8 -18.83 -3.33 7.69
C LEU A 8 -19.08 -3.61 9.18
N THR A 9 -20.34 -3.62 9.63
CA THR A 9 -20.68 -3.91 11.04
C THR A 9 -20.20 -5.31 11.48
N ARG A 10 -20.21 -6.29 10.57
CA ARG A 10 -19.77 -7.65 10.89
C ARG A 10 -18.25 -7.77 10.99
N TYR A 11 -17.51 -7.14 10.09
CA TYR A 11 -16.08 -7.39 9.91
C TYR A 11 -15.17 -6.27 10.41
N MET A 12 -15.64 -5.01 10.37
CA MET A 12 -14.89 -3.81 10.73
C MET A 12 -15.80 -2.79 11.45
N PRO A 13 -16.43 -3.18 12.59
CA PRO A 13 -17.45 -2.35 13.24
C PRO A 13 -16.91 -0.99 13.69
N GLU A 14 -15.63 -0.88 14.06
CA GLU A 14 -14.99 0.35 14.51
C GLU A 14 -14.91 1.41 13.41
N LEU A 15 -14.90 1.01 12.14
CA LEU A 15 -14.92 1.95 11.00
C LEU A 15 -16.32 2.44 10.63
N VAL A 16 -17.40 1.86 11.16
CA VAL A 16 -18.78 2.25 10.81
C VAL A 16 -19.07 3.72 11.08
N PRO A 17 -18.73 4.29 12.26
CA PRO A 17 -18.96 5.71 12.52
C PRO A 17 -18.23 6.63 11.54
N THR A 18 -16.97 6.33 11.23
CA THR A 18 -16.16 7.09 10.25
C THR A 18 -16.77 7.00 8.85
N TRP A 19 -17.14 5.80 8.39
CA TRP A 19 -17.80 5.60 7.12
C TRP A 19 -19.12 6.38 7.01
N GLU A 20 -19.95 6.40 8.06
CA GLU A 20 -21.22 7.17 8.10
C GLU A 20 -20.96 8.67 8.04
N ARG A 21 -19.97 9.16 8.80
CA ARG A 21 -19.56 10.57 8.79
C ARG A 21 -19.05 10.99 7.41
N LEU A 22 -18.17 10.21 6.78
CA LEU A 22 -17.67 10.48 5.43
C LEU A 22 -18.80 10.47 4.39
N GLY A 23 -19.72 9.50 4.48
CA GLY A 23 -20.91 9.44 3.63
C GLY A 23 -21.79 10.67 3.76
N HIS A 24 -21.96 11.20 4.96
CA HIS A 24 -22.72 12.42 5.23
C HIS A 24 -22.01 13.66 4.63
N LEU A 25 -20.73 13.81 4.89
CA LEU A 25 -19.91 14.92 4.36
C LEU A 25 -19.87 14.95 2.83
N ALA A 26 -19.92 13.79 2.20
CA ALA A 26 -19.95 13.64 0.75
C ALA A 26 -21.38 13.74 0.14
N GLY A 27 -22.32 14.33 0.86
CA GLY A 27 -23.68 14.63 0.36
C GLY A 27 -24.74 13.58 0.69
N GLY A 28 -24.45 12.55 1.48
CA GLY A 28 -25.42 11.62 2.07
C GLY A 28 -26.14 10.68 1.11
N ASN A 29 -25.71 10.56 -0.16
CA ASN A 29 -26.40 9.70 -1.10
C ASN A 29 -25.93 8.24 -1.06
N VAL A 30 -26.81 7.32 -1.45
CA VAL A 30 -26.60 5.87 -1.39
C VAL A 30 -25.42 5.41 -2.26
N ARG A 31 -25.18 6.06 -3.41
CA ARG A 31 -24.07 5.68 -4.32
C ARG A 31 -22.72 6.01 -3.70
N VAL A 32 -22.60 7.20 -3.14
CA VAL A 32 -21.39 7.63 -2.42
C VAL A 32 -21.11 6.74 -1.21
N ALA A 33 -22.13 6.45 -0.40
CA ALA A 33 -21.97 5.57 0.76
C ALA A 33 -21.55 4.14 0.35
N ARG A 34 -22.06 3.63 -0.79
CA ARG A 34 -21.60 2.35 -1.34
C ARG A 34 -20.15 2.40 -1.80
N MET A 35 -19.74 3.45 -2.51
CA MET A 35 -18.37 3.64 -2.97
C MET A 35 -17.40 3.72 -1.79
N LEU A 36 -17.73 4.54 -0.79
CA LEU A 36 -16.94 4.66 0.44
C LEU A 36 -16.84 3.37 1.25
N SER A 37 -17.75 2.41 1.10
CA SER A 37 -17.67 1.14 1.82
C SER A 37 -16.54 0.24 1.32
N LEU A 38 -15.99 0.49 0.13
CA LEU A 38 -15.02 -0.37 -0.57
C LEU A 38 -15.40 -1.87 -0.51
N TYR A 39 -16.69 -2.18 -0.45
CA TYR A 39 -17.21 -3.55 -0.47
C TYR A 39 -17.53 -3.98 -1.90
N CYS A 40 -16.83 -4.98 -2.40
CA CYS A 40 -16.81 -5.42 -3.80
C CYS A 40 -16.50 -4.24 -4.75
N PRO A 41 -15.36 -3.57 -4.59
CA PRO A 41 -14.96 -2.45 -5.45
C PRO A 41 -14.57 -2.94 -6.85
N ALA A 42 -14.25 -2.00 -7.75
CA ALA A 42 -13.58 -2.33 -9.00
C ALA A 42 -12.20 -2.98 -8.72
N PRO A 43 -11.68 -3.83 -9.62
CA PRO A 43 -10.36 -4.41 -9.48
C PRO A 43 -9.28 -3.35 -9.31
N TYR A 44 -8.40 -3.56 -8.32
CA TYR A 44 -7.28 -2.69 -8.00
C TYR A 44 -5.97 -3.44 -8.19
N VAL A 45 -5.24 -3.13 -9.27
CA VAL A 45 -4.05 -3.85 -9.72
C VAL A 45 -2.88 -2.89 -9.79
N VAL A 46 -1.89 -3.11 -8.94
CA VAL A 46 -0.71 -2.26 -8.76
C VAL A 46 0.57 -3.09 -8.76
N GLY A 47 1.71 -2.47 -9.06
CA GLY A 47 3.03 -3.05 -8.85
C GLY A 47 3.59 -2.63 -7.50
N CYS A 48 4.32 -3.52 -6.82
CA CYS A 48 4.97 -3.21 -5.55
C CYS A 48 6.20 -4.09 -5.33
N SER A 49 7.18 -3.54 -4.62
CA SER A 49 8.24 -4.29 -3.95
C SER A 49 8.30 -3.83 -2.50
N GLN A 50 8.49 -4.73 -1.57
CA GLN A 50 8.56 -4.37 -0.15
C GLN A 50 9.45 -5.33 0.62
N ALA A 51 10.17 -4.78 1.62
CA ALA A 51 11.06 -5.54 2.48
C ALA A 51 11.10 -4.96 3.90
N VAL A 52 11.32 -5.86 4.87
CA VAL A 52 11.56 -5.51 6.28
C VAL A 52 13.04 -5.74 6.60
N TRP A 53 13.71 -4.73 7.10
CA TRP A 53 15.01 -4.86 7.74
C TRP A 53 14.82 -5.22 9.22
N THR A 54 15.43 -6.33 9.65
CA THR A 54 15.28 -6.90 11.01
C THR A 54 16.46 -6.63 11.93
N GLY A 55 17.35 -5.71 11.57
CA GLY A 55 18.50 -5.33 12.40
C GLY A 55 18.10 -4.56 13.67
N SER A 56 19.08 -3.91 14.32
CA SER A 56 18.88 -3.19 15.58
C SER A 56 17.78 -2.12 15.52
N GLU A 57 17.58 -1.49 14.36
CA GLU A 57 16.51 -0.55 14.07
C GLU A 57 15.65 -1.14 12.94
N PRO A 58 14.55 -1.84 13.29
CA PRO A 58 13.66 -2.42 12.29
C PRO A 58 13.04 -1.33 11.42
N LEU A 59 12.91 -1.59 10.13
CA LEU A 59 12.20 -0.73 9.21
C LEU A 59 11.50 -1.55 8.11
N LEU A 60 10.46 -0.97 7.53
CA LEU A 60 9.85 -1.47 6.30
C LEU A 60 10.13 -0.46 5.19
N VAL A 61 10.61 -0.94 4.04
CA VAL A 61 10.78 -0.15 2.82
C VAL A 61 9.86 -0.70 1.73
N ARG A 62 9.21 0.19 0.97
CA ARG A 62 8.24 -0.18 -0.06
C ARG A 62 8.34 0.74 -1.27
N ASN A 63 8.24 0.17 -2.48
CA ASN A 63 7.94 0.87 -3.72
C ASN A 63 6.48 0.65 -4.11
N TYR A 64 5.82 1.71 -4.56
CA TYR A 64 4.50 1.69 -5.14
C TYR A 64 4.59 2.05 -6.62
N ASP A 65 4.23 1.08 -7.48
CA ASP A 65 4.30 1.22 -8.93
C ASP A 65 2.88 1.27 -9.50
N TYR A 66 2.53 2.40 -10.09
CA TYR A 66 1.19 2.61 -10.63
C TYR A 66 1.18 3.68 -11.73
N HIS A 67 -0.01 3.91 -12.31
CA HIS A 67 -0.21 4.99 -13.25
C HIS A 67 -0.34 6.32 -12.51
N PRO A 68 0.45 7.36 -12.84
CA PRO A 68 0.42 8.63 -12.11
C PRO A 68 -0.97 9.29 -12.09
N ASP A 69 -1.70 9.27 -13.22
CA ASP A 69 -3.04 9.86 -13.31
C ASP A 69 -4.13 9.11 -12.52
N ALA A 70 -3.83 7.90 -12.04
CA ALA A 70 -4.76 7.09 -11.26
C ALA A 70 -4.44 7.08 -9.76
N PHE A 71 -3.41 7.81 -9.33
CA PHE A 71 -2.96 7.90 -7.95
C PHE A 71 -3.41 9.21 -7.31
N GLU A 72 -4.00 9.14 -6.12
CA GLU A 72 -4.48 10.33 -5.39
C GLU A 72 -3.34 11.19 -4.83
N GLY A 73 -2.17 10.60 -4.57
CA GLY A 73 -0.97 11.32 -4.15
C GLY A 73 -1.07 11.96 -2.76
N VAL A 74 -1.80 11.34 -1.83
CA VAL A 74 -2.08 11.90 -0.52
C VAL A 74 -1.41 11.10 0.59
N ALA A 75 -0.48 11.70 1.32
CA ALA A 75 -0.05 11.21 2.62
C ALA A 75 -0.94 11.78 3.72
N VAL A 76 -1.31 10.94 4.70
CA VAL A 76 -2.25 11.31 5.76
C VAL A 76 -1.66 11.05 7.13
N HIS A 77 -2.05 11.90 8.08
CA HIS A 77 -1.95 11.66 9.51
C HIS A 77 -3.36 11.78 10.10
N THR A 78 -3.87 10.70 10.68
CA THR A 78 -5.24 10.61 11.20
C THR A 78 -5.27 10.05 12.61
N GLN A 79 -6.35 10.36 13.35
CA GLN A 79 -6.64 9.78 14.65
C GLN A 79 -8.15 9.56 14.74
N TRP A 80 -8.62 8.41 14.23
CA TRP A 80 -10.07 8.18 14.14
C TRP A 80 -10.61 7.26 15.22
N ASN A 81 -9.88 6.25 15.63
CA ASN A 81 -10.27 5.30 16.70
C ASN A 81 -9.29 5.41 17.89
N ASP A 82 -9.02 6.63 18.33
CA ASP A 82 -8.04 6.95 19.38
C ASP A 82 -6.60 6.49 19.09
N THR A 83 -6.32 5.98 17.88
CA THR A 83 -5.01 5.56 17.41
C THR A 83 -4.52 6.51 16.32
N ARG A 84 -3.34 7.09 16.50
CA ARG A 84 -2.70 7.89 15.44
C ARG A 84 -2.13 6.96 14.37
N VAL A 85 -2.48 7.27 13.11
CA VAL A 85 -2.04 6.52 11.93
C VAL A 85 -1.49 7.49 10.92
N MET A 86 -0.31 7.23 10.37
CA MET A 86 0.23 7.93 9.21
C MET A 86 0.58 6.95 8.09
N GLY A 87 0.42 7.39 6.84
CA GLY A 87 0.67 6.55 5.68
C GLY A 87 0.24 7.20 4.39
N VAL A 88 0.38 6.47 3.29
CA VAL A 88 -0.07 6.92 1.97
C VAL A 88 -1.46 6.38 1.70
N SER A 89 -2.37 7.31 1.40
CA SER A 89 -3.77 7.03 1.09
C SER A 89 -3.99 6.82 -0.39
N ASP A 90 -4.93 5.96 -0.71
CA ASP A 90 -5.55 5.82 -2.03
C ASP A 90 -6.94 5.19 -1.84
N CYS A 91 -7.76 5.18 -2.90
CA CYS A 91 -9.13 4.72 -2.83
C CYS A 91 -9.95 5.51 -1.79
N LEU A 92 -9.84 6.84 -1.80
CA LEU A 92 -10.56 7.85 -1.01
C LEU A 92 -10.11 7.95 0.46
N TRP A 93 -10.14 6.89 1.23
CA TRP A 93 -9.81 6.88 2.66
C TRP A 93 -9.13 5.58 3.11
N GLY A 94 -8.81 4.72 2.17
CA GLY A 94 -7.99 3.54 2.39
C GLY A 94 -6.52 3.89 2.61
N LEU A 95 -5.69 2.89 2.90
CA LEU A 95 -4.24 3.03 2.98
C LEU A 95 -3.55 2.00 2.08
N LEU A 96 -2.51 2.44 1.39
CA LEU A 96 -1.63 1.59 0.60
C LEU A 96 -0.52 0.97 1.44
N ASP A 97 -0.02 1.76 2.33
CA ASP A 97 0.96 1.47 3.37
C ASP A 97 0.79 2.48 4.50
N GLY A 98 1.28 2.14 5.68
CA GLY A 98 1.19 3.03 6.82
C GLY A 98 1.76 2.42 8.08
N MET A 99 1.80 3.25 9.11
CA MET A 99 2.23 2.92 10.46
C MET A 99 1.30 3.55 11.48
N ASN A 100 1.04 2.85 12.58
CA ASN A 100 0.38 3.46 13.74
C ASN A 100 1.38 3.84 14.85
N GLU A 101 0.93 4.61 15.82
CA GLU A 101 1.76 5.07 16.94
C GLU A 101 2.26 3.96 17.87
N HIS A 102 1.66 2.77 17.80
CA HIS A 102 2.14 1.57 18.50
C HIS A 102 3.33 0.93 17.79
N GLY A 103 3.64 1.37 16.56
CA GLY A 103 4.74 0.91 15.73
C GLY A 103 4.40 -0.32 14.88
N LEU A 104 3.12 -0.65 14.71
CA LEU A 104 2.71 -1.60 13.68
C LEU A 104 2.78 -0.92 12.32
N VAL A 105 3.42 -1.57 11.35
CA VAL A 105 3.53 -1.15 9.95
C VAL A 105 2.87 -2.20 9.06
N ALA A 106 2.09 -1.76 8.10
CA ALA A 106 1.45 -2.62 7.10
C ALA A 106 1.60 -2.03 5.70
N ALA A 107 1.90 -2.87 4.72
CA ALA A 107 2.00 -2.46 3.32
C ALA A 107 1.43 -3.52 2.39
N LEU A 108 0.65 -3.11 1.38
CA LEU A 108 0.04 -4.03 0.42
C LEU A 108 0.88 -4.22 -0.85
N ALA A 109 0.78 -5.42 -1.43
CA ALA A 109 1.14 -5.70 -2.81
C ALA A 109 0.05 -6.55 -3.47
N PHE A 110 -0.29 -6.28 -4.73
CA PHE A 110 -1.23 -7.13 -5.47
C PHE A 110 -0.67 -8.54 -5.62
N GLY A 111 -1.50 -9.55 -5.40
CA GLY A 111 -1.10 -10.97 -5.38
C GLY A 111 -0.91 -11.62 -6.76
N GLY A 112 -0.99 -10.83 -7.84
CA GLY A 112 -0.68 -11.29 -9.21
C GLY A 112 -1.75 -12.16 -9.86
N ARG A 113 -2.93 -12.34 -9.29
CA ARG A 113 -3.99 -13.24 -9.78
C ARG A 113 -5.21 -12.48 -10.27
N ARG A 114 -5.83 -12.98 -11.35
CA ARG A 114 -7.10 -12.47 -11.90
C ARG A 114 -8.31 -13.09 -11.21
N ASP A 115 -8.35 -13.00 -9.92
CA ASP A 115 -9.47 -13.46 -9.10
C ASP A 115 -10.28 -12.27 -8.59
N GLY A 116 -11.49 -12.55 -8.22
CA GLY A 116 -12.36 -11.57 -7.58
C GLY A 116 -13.47 -12.29 -6.85
N GLY A 117 -13.85 -11.76 -5.70
CA GLY A 117 -14.90 -12.37 -4.86
C GLY A 117 -15.62 -11.34 -4.02
N VAL A 118 -16.40 -11.84 -3.09
CA VAL A 118 -17.15 -11.00 -2.16
C VAL A 118 -16.26 -10.64 -0.99
N GLY A 119 -15.88 -9.38 -0.90
CA GLY A 119 -14.98 -8.89 0.15
C GLY A 119 -14.74 -7.39 0.05
N PHE A 120 -13.85 -6.89 0.87
CA PHE A 120 -13.46 -5.48 0.90
C PHE A 120 -12.21 -5.23 0.04
N GLY A 121 -12.10 -4.00 -0.45
CA GLY A 121 -10.85 -3.51 -1.03
C GLY A 121 -9.75 -3.49 0.03
N ILE A 122 -8.60 -4.00 -0.34
CA ILE A 122 -7.45 -4.12 0.58
C ILE A 122 -7.03 -2.78 1.23
N PRO A 123 -7.14 -1.60 0.56
CA PRO A 123 -6.79 -0.34 1.21
C PRO A 123 -7.65 -0.04 2.47
N LEU A 124 -8.92 -0.44 2.48
CA LEU A 124 -9.76 -0.30 3.66
C LEU A 124 -9.39 -1.31 4.75
N ILE A 125 -9.01 -2.53 4.36
CA ILE A 125 -8.58 -3.55 5.33
C ILE A 125 -7.28 -3.11 6.01
N LEU A 126 -6.32 -2.53 5.25
CA LEU A 126 -5.10 -1.97 5.85
C LEU A 126 -5.40 -0.82 6.82
N ARG A 127 -6.31 0.08 6.43
CA ARG A 127 -6.77 1.14 7.33
C ARG A 127 -7.27 0.53 8.64
N TYR A 128 -8.14 -0.47 8.57
CA TYR A 128 -8.70 -1.13 9.73
C TYR A 128 -7.63 -1.80 10.61
N VAL A 129 -6.69 -2.51 10.00
CA VAL A 129 -5.55 -3.13 10.71
C VAL A 129 -4.77 -2.07 11.49
N LEU A 130 -4.42 -0.95 10.86
CA LEU A 130 -3.62 0.10 11.52
C LEU A 130 -4.40 0.88 12.58
N GLU A 131 -5.73 0.97 12.47
CA GLU A 131 -6.58 1.63 13.49
C GLU A 131 -6.83 0.74 14.72
N THR A 132 -6.69 -0.61 14.61
CA THR A 132 -7.18 -1.53 15.63
C THR A 132 -6.18 -2.57 16.14
N CYS A 133 -5.03 -2.73 15.48
CA CYS A 133 -4.02 -3.72 15.84
C CYS A 133 -2.73 -3.05 16.32
N HIS A 134 -2.00 -3.74 17.21
CA HIS A 134 -0.74 -3.25 17.77
C HIS A 134 0.45 -4.16 17.42
N THR A 135 0.20 -5.40 17.05
CA THR A 135 1.21 -6.43 16.79
C THR A 135 0.99 -7.10 15.43
N VAL A 136 2.05 -7.73 14.92
CA VAL A 136 1.98 -8.53 13.68
C VAL A 136 0.95 -9.66 13.76
N ASP A 137 0.87 -10.34 14.91
CA ASP A 137 -0.07 -11.45 15.08
C ASP A 137 -1.54 -10.98 15.13
N GLU A 138 -1.83 -9.85 15.78
CA GLU A 138 -3.17 -9.23 15.76
C GLU A 138 -3.57 -8.83 14.34
N ALA A 139 -2.65 -8.21 13.59
CA ALA A 139 -2.86 -7.82 12.21
C ALA A 139 -3.12 -9.03 11.30
N ALA A 140 -2.34 -10.11 11.46
CA ALA A 140 -2.54 -11.34 10.72
C ALA A 140 -3.90 -11.98 11.01
N ALA A 141 -4.35 -11.97 12.26
CA ALA A 141 -5.67 -12.46 12.63
C ALA A 141 -6.83 -11.63 12.02
N VAL A 142 -6.65 -10.32 11.92
CA VAL A 142 -7.62 -9.46 11.23
C VAL A 142 -7.65 -9.76 9.72
N LEU A 143 -6.49 -9.90 9.08
CA LEU A 143 -6.37 -10.23 7.66
C LEU A 143 -6.97 -11.61 7.31
N ASP A 144 -6.91 -12.56 8.22
CA ASP A 144 -7.57 -13.87 8.07
C ASP A 144 -9.11 -13.77 8.20
N ARG A 145 -9.59 -12.94 9.11
CA ARG A 145 -11.02 -12.80 9.42
C ARG A 145 -11.78 -11.93 8.41
N VAL A 146 -11.16 -10.87 7.89
CA VAL A 146 -11.81 -9.90 7.01
C VAL A 146 -11.69 -10.33 5.54
N PRO A 147 -12.79 -10.61 4.83
CA PRO A 147 -12.72 -11.10 3.46
C PRO A 147 -12.15 -10.04 2.50
N SER A 148 -11.09 -10.38 1.79
CA SER A 148 -10.53 -9.58 0.71
C SER A 148 -11.27 -9.80 -0.61
N HIS A 149 -11.48 -8.72 -1.38
CA HIS A 149 -12.12 -8.78 -2.70
C HIS A 149 -11.23 -9.44 -3.77
N MET A 150 -9.93 -9.31 -3.66
CA MET A 150 -8.92 -9.85 -4.58
C MET A 150 -7.74 -10.42 -3.81
N SER A 151 -6.80 -11.05 -4.53
CA SER A 151 -5.56 -11.57 -3.94
C SER A 151 -4.55 -10.46 -3.68
N TYR A 152 -4.05 -10.38 -2.45
CA TYR A 152 -2.99 -9.46 -2.02
C TYR A 152 -2.00 -10.12 -1.08
N ASN A 153 -0.76 -9.66 -1.11
CA ASN A 153 0.25 -9.89 -0.09
C ASN A 153 0.30 -8.65 0.80
N VAL A 154 0.18 -8.83 2.10
CA VAL A 154 0.38 -7.76 3.08
C VAL A 154 1.64 -8.06 3.86
N LEU A 155 2.65 -7.19 3.73
CA LEU A 155 3.86 -7.25 4.55
C LEU A 155 3.62 -6.45 5.83
N LEU A 156 3.83 -7.11 6.96
CA LEU A 156 3.68 -6.57 8.30
C LEU A 156 5.03 -6.52 9.01
N THR A 157 5.25 -5.51 9.82
CA THR A 157 6.31 -5.49 10.84
C THR A 157 5.89 -4.62 12.02
N ASP A 158 6.56 -4.79 13.17
CA ASP A 158 6.35 -3.97 14.35
C ASP A 158 7.66 -3.45 14.96
N ARG A 159 7.54 -2.68 16.04
CA ARG A 159 8.69 -2.10 16.75
C ARG A 159 9.66 -3.13 17.34
N THR A 160 9.24 -4.37 17.52
CA THR A 160 10.11 -5.45 18.01
C THR A 160 10.98 -6.02 16.89
N GLY A 161 10.59 -5.82 15.63
CA GLY A 161 11.17 -6.42 14.44
C GLY A 161 10.49 -7.73 14.04
N ASP A 162 9.40 -8.12 14.75
CA ASP A 162 8.55 -9.20 14.26
C ASP A 162 7.94 -8.83 12.91
N HIS A 163 7.76 -9.79 12.03
CA HIS A 163 7.29 -9.55 10.67
C HIS A 163 6.64 -10.78 10.05
N ALA A 164 5.75 -10.56 9.11
CA ALA A 164 5.15 -11.61 8.31
C ALA A 164 4.67 -11.08 6.96
N VAL A 165 4.67 -11.94 5.96
CA VAL A 165 3.87 -11.81 4.74
C VAL A 165 2.57 -12.55 4.96
N VAL A 166 1.44 -11.85 4.86
CA VAL A 166 0.10 -12.43 4.93
C VAL A 166 -0.50 -12.40 3.54
N ALA A 167 -0.68 -13.57 2.93
CA ALA A 167 -1.31 -13.70 1.62
C ALA A 167 -2.81 -13.95 1.79
N VAL A 168 -3.62 -13.00 1.32
CA VAL A 168 -5.08 -13.06 1.34
C VAL A 168 -5.63 -13.25 -0.07
N ALA A 169 -6.74 -13.98 -0.21
CA ALA A 169 -7.44 -14.17 -1.47
C ALA A 169 -8.91 -14.53 -1.22
N PRO A 170 -9.84 -14.22 -2.17
CA PRO A 170 -11.25 -14.52 -1.99
C PRO A 170 -11.59 -16.00 -2.14
N ASP A 171 -10.72 -16.80 -2.76
CA ASP A 171 -10.95 -18.18 -3.19
C ASP A 171 -10.14 -19.24 -2.41
N ARG A 172 -9.34 -18.80 -1.44
CA ARG A 172 -8.49 -19.69 -0.64
C ARG A 172 -8.29 -19.17 0.78
N SER A 173 -7.81 -20.04 1.66
CA SER A 173 -7.43 -19.67 3.02
C SER A 173 -6.23 -18.72 3.02
N THR A 174 -6.21 -17.81 3.98
CA THR A 174 -5.08 -16.94 4.28
C THR A 174 -3.85 -17.77 4.65
N THR A 175 -2.69 -17.36 4.16
CA THR A 175 -1.41 -17.93 4.59
C THR A 175 -0.56 -16.87 5.26
N VAL A 176 0.19 -17.28 6.29
CA VAL A 176 1.09 -16.41 7.04
C VAL A 176 2.49 -17.00 6.98
N GLU A 177 3.42 -16.26 6.42
CA GLU A 177 4.82 -16.67 6.29
C GLU A 177 5.73 -15.69 7.02
N ARG A 178 6.67 -16.18 7.84
CA ARG A 178 7.70 -15.37 8.50
C ARG A 178 8.82 -15.01 7.50
N ARG A 179 8.44 -14.30 6.46
CA ARG A 179 9.27 -13.84 5.36
C ARG A 179 9.38 -12.32 5.41
N ALA A 180 10.58 -11.79 5.21
CA ALA A 180 10.87 -10.36 5.36
C ALA A 180 10.68 -9.54 4.07
N PHE A 181 10.18 -10.10 3.00
CA PHE A 181 9.94 -9.39 1.74
C PHE A 181 8.89 -10.07 0.90
N CYS A 182 8.23 -9.32 0.01
CA CYS A 182 7.38 -9.86 -1.03
C CYS A 182 7.26 -8.91 -2.23
N THR A 183 6.76 -9.45 -3.34
CA THR A 183 6.42 -8.76 -4.58
C THR A 183 4.99 -9.12 -5.00
N ASN A 184 4.71 -9.13 -6.30
CA ASN A 184 3.35 -9.23 -6.83
C ASN A 184 2.98 -10.64 -7.33
N HIS A 185 3.22 -11.67 -6.54
CA HIS A 185 2.73 -13.02 -6.83
C HIS A 185 2.56 -13.84 -5.55
N GLN A 186 1.76 -14.89 -5.65
CA GLN A 186 1.52 -15.89 -4.62
C GLN A 186 1.83 -17.27 -5.20
N ASP A 187 2.50 -18.16 -4.40
CA ASP A 187 2.78 -19.57 -4.76
C ASP A 187 3.45 -19.76 -6.15
N GLY A 188 4.25 -18.80 -6.61
CA GLY A 188 4.90 -18.87 -7.92
C GLY A 188 3.95 -18.86 -9.12
N THR A 189 2.65 -18.63 -8.89
CA THR A 189 1.61 -18.59 -9.92
C THR A 189 1.01 -17.19 -10.07
N GLY A 190 0.35 -16.92 -11.19
CA GLY A 190 -0.33 -15.66 -11.38
C GLY A 190 -0.68 -15.36 -12.83
N TRP A 191 -1.12 -14.16 -13.08
CA TRP A 191 -1.41 -13.62 -14.39
C TRP A 191 -0.10 -13.36 -15.16
N ALA A 192 0.29 -14.28 -16.06
CA ALA A 192 1.61 -14.30 -16.71
C ALA A 192 2.03 -12.94 -17.30
N ARG A 193 1.14 -12.29 -18.10
CA ARG A 193 1.43 -10.97 -18.69
C ARG A 193 1.68 -9.88 -17.63
N TYR A 194 0.94 -9.89 -16.55
CA TYR A 194 1.13 -8.94 -15.44
C TYR A 194 2.49 -9.17 -14.76
N LEU A 195 2.81 -10.42 -14.44
CA LEU A 195 4.07 -10.79 -13.79
C LEU A 195 5.29 -10.45 -14.65
N GLU A 196 5.17 -10.58 -15.98
CA GLU A 196 6.19 -10.18 -16.93
C GLU A 196 6.38 -8.65 -16.95
N VAL A 197 5.30 -7.89 -17.15
CA VAL A 197 5.35 -6.42 -17.23
C VAL A 197 5.87 -5.81 -15.92
N THR A 198 5.44 -6.32 -14.77
CA THR A 198 5.89 -5.84 -13.46
C THR A 198 7.22 -6.43 -13.02
N ARG A 199 7.81 -7.36 -13.78
CA ARG A 199 9.07 -8.04 -13.45
C ARG A 199 9.06 -8.64 -12.03
N SER A 200 7.90 -9.15 -11.58
CA SER A 200 7.67 -9.56 -10.19
C SER A 200 8.70 -10.57 -9.68
N PHE A 201 8.98 -11.63 -10.45
CA PHE A 201 9.98 -12.65 -10.10
C PHE A 201 11.44 -12.13 -10.12
N GLU A 202 11.75 -11.18 -11.00
CA GLU A 202 13.09 -10.58 -11.04
C GLU A 202 13.33 -9.71 -9.81
N ARG A 203 12.33 -8.91 -9.43
CA ARG A 203 12.36 -8.09 -8.22
C ARG A 203 12.45 -8.94 -6.97
N GLU A 204 11.76 -10.07 -6.91
CA GLU A 204 11.86 -11.02 -5.81
C GLU A 204 13.27 -11.60 -5.68
N ARG A 205 13.85 -12.11 -6.77
CA ARG A 205 15.24 -12.62 -6.76
C ARG A 205 16.25 -11.56 -6.33
N ARG A 206 16.01 -10.29 -6.71
CA ARG A 206 16.82 -9.18 -6.23
C ARG A 206 16.72 -9.00 -4.72
N LEU A 207 15.51 -9.04 -4.18
CA LEU A 207 15.27 -8.97 -2.73
C LEU A 207 15.90 -10.15 -1.99
N GLU A 208 15.76 -11.37 -2.51
CA GLU A 208 16.44 -12.56 -1.95
C GLU A 208 17.96 -12.37 -1.87
N SER A 209 18.56 -11.89 -2.95
CA SER A 209 20.01 -11.62 -2.98
C SER A 209 20.43 -10.55 -1.96
N LEU A 210 19.64 -9.47 -1.84
CA LEU A 210 19.94 -8.38 -0.88
C LEU A 210 19.77 -8.85 0.56
N MET A 211 18.67 -9.54 0.86
CA MET A 211 18.37 -10.00 2.22
C MET A 211 19.21 -11.18 2.67
N GLY A 212 19.79 -11.92 1.74
CA GLY A 212 20.74 -13.01 2.01
C GLY A 212 22.19 -12.58 2.19
N ASP A 213 22.53 -11.31 1.93
CA ASP A 213 23.89 -10.78 2.10
C ASP A 213 24.12 -10.37 3.56
N PRO A 214 25.03 -11.05 4.30
CA PRO A 214 25.31 -10.72 5.69
C PRO A 214 26.00 -9.35 5.87
N ALA A 215 26.58 -8.77 4.81
CA ALA A 215 27.17 -7.45 4.83
C ALA A 215 26.17 -6.32 4.52
N MET A 216 24.93 -6.66 4.17
CA MET A 216 23.88 -5.68 3.86
C MET A 216 23.61 -4.77 5.06
N THR A 217 23.41 -3.49 4.78
CA THR A 217 22.97 -2.50 5.77
C THR A 217 21.58 -1.96 5.41
N SER A 218 20.87 -1.44 6.41
CA SER A 218 19.55 -0.80 6.17
C SER A 218 19.63 0.34 5.16
N ALA A 219 20.72 1.11 5.18
CA ALA A 219 20.94 2.20 4.23
C ALA A 219 21.15 1.69 2.79
N GLU A 220 21.84 0.57 2.62
CA GLU A 220 22.03 -0.07 1.30
C GLU A 220 20.73 -0.70 0.79
N LEU A 221 19.96 -1.33 1.67
CA LEU A 221 18.62 -1.83 1.33
C LEU A 221 17.75 -0.68 0.81
N ILE A 222 17.64 0.42 1.53
CA ILE A 222 16.85 1.61 1.10
C ILE A 222 17.36 2.13 -0.26
N ARG A 223 18.68 2.31 -0.43
CA ARG A 223 19.25 2.75 -1.71
C ARG A 223 18.96 1.80 -2.87
N SER A 224 18.81 0.50 -2.59
CA SER A 224 18.46 -0.49 -3.60
C SER A 224 17.03 -0.34 -4.10
N PHE A 225 16.11 0.14 -3.26
CA PHE A 225 14.73 0.45 -3.66
C PHE A 225 14.62 1.67 -4.60
N LEU A 226 15.65 2.52 -4.67
CA LEU A 226 15.75 3.64 -5.59
C LEU A 226 16.47 3.29 -6.92
N LYS A 227 16.69 1.99 -7.18
CA LYS A 227 17.42 1.50 -8.35
C LYS A 227 16.69 0.33 -9.01
N ASP A 228 16.90 0.17 -10.33
CA ASP A 228 16.47 -1.01 -11.08
C ASP A 228 17.03 -2.31 -10.43
N PRO A 229 16.28 -3.41 -10.39
CA PRO A 229 14.94 -3.64 -10.89
C PRO A 229 13.81 -3.23 -9.91
N LEU A 230 14.12 -2.81 -8.68
CA LEU A 230 13.11 -2.48 -7.66
C LEU A 230 12.41 -1.16 -7.98
N TYR A 231 13.15 -0.15 -8.46
CA TYR A 231 12.59 1.12 -8.93
C TYR A 231 12.22 1.00 -10.40
N SER A 232 10.94 1.00 -10.69
CA SER A 232 10.43 0.88 -12.07
C SER A 232 10.31 2.25 -12.74
N LYS A 233 10.71 2.33 -14.01
CA LYS A 233 10.53 3.51 -14.87
C LYS A 233 9.40 3.32 -15.91
N GLU A 234 8.59 2.29 -15.77
CA GLU A 234 7.53 1.93 -16.73
C GLU A 234 6.24 2.76 -16.53
N HIS A 235 6.38 4.10 -16.38
CA HIS A 235 5.24 5.01 -16.16
C HIS A 235 4.26 4.98 -17.33
N ALA A 236 4.76 4.98 -18.58
CA ALA A 236 3.94 4.89 -19.79
C ALA A 236 3.10 3.59 -19.87
N ARG A 237 3.50 2.53 -19.13
CA ARG A 237 2.75 1.27 -19.01
C ARG A 237 1.86 1.22 -17.77
N GLY A 238 1.84 2.28 -16.97
CA GLY A 238 1.09 2.36 -15.73
C GLY A 238 1.70 1.57 -14.57
N PHE A 239 3.01 1.29 -14.60
CA PHE A 239 3.74 0.56 -13.56
C PHE A 239 5.08 1.22 -13.22
N GLY A 240 5.19 2.53 -13.37
CA GLY A 240 6.33 3.31 -12.86
C GLY A 240 6.24 3.50 -11.35
N THR A 241 7.38 3.54 -10.66
CA THR A 241 7.43 3.81 -9.22
C THR A 241 7.07 5.27 -8.97
N LEU A 242 5.98 5.49 -8.25
CA LEU A 242 5.46 6.81 -7.91
C LEU A 242 6.10 7.36 -6.63
N TYR A 243 6.40 6.49 -5.68
CA TYR A 243 7.13 6.83 -4.45
C TYR A 243 7.75 5.58 -3.82
N THR A 244 8.74 5.82 -2.97
CA THR A 244 9.30 4.84 -2.05
C THR A 244 9.01 5.30 -0.63
N THR A 245 8.38 4.47 0.22
CA THR A 245 8.23 4.76 1.65
C THR A 245 9.21 3.97 2.49
N VAL A 246 9.65 4.58 3.59
CA VAL A 246 10.41 3.92 4.65
C VAL A 246 9.76 4.23 5.98
N TYR A 247 9.29 3.19 6.65
CA TYR A 247 8.71 3.29 8.00
C TYR A 247 9.72 2.81 9.03
N ARG A 248 9.94 3.60 10.09
CA ARG A 248 10.80 3.28 11.22
C ARG A 248 9.96 3.17 12.49
N PRO A 249 9.45 1.96 12.82
CA PRO A 249 8.44 1.77 13.86
C PRO A 249 8.89 2.18 15.26
N ARG A 250 10.18 2.09 15.59
CA ARG A 250 10.70 2.55 16.89
C ARG A 250 10.77 4.06 17.01
N ALA A 251 11.12 4.71 15.90
CA ALA A 251 11.25 6.17 15.85
C ALA A 251 9.92 6.89 15.61
N GLY A 252 8.83 6.15 15.25
CA GLY A 252 7.57 6.77 14.87
C GLY A 252 7.68 7.64 13.61
N ARG A 253 8.62 7.33 12.71
CA ARG A 253 8.96 8.15 11.55
C ARG A 253 8.66 7.45 10.23
N MET A 254 8.09 8.21 9.31
CA MET A 254 7.86 7.85 7.90
C MET A 254 8.73 8.76 7.02
N SER A 255 9.37 8.19 6.00
CA SER A 255 10.04 8.94 4.93
C SER A 255 9.41 8.56 3.58
N CYS A 256 9.07 9.55 2.76
CA CYS A 256 8.79 9.39 1.34
C CYS A 256 10.03 9.77 0.55
N LEU A 257 10.50 8.88 -0.33
CA LEU A 257 11.76 9.03 -1.06
C LEU A 257 11.51 8.98 -2.56
N TRP A 258 12.27 9.79 -3.28
CA TRP A 258 12.49 9.74 -4.72
C TRP A 258 14.00 9.77 -4.97
N PRO A 259 14.50 9.48 -6.18
CA PRO A 259 15.92 9.45 -6.45
C PRO A 259 16.66 10.77 -6.14
N ASP A 260 15.98 11.91 -6.21
CA ASP A 260 16.53 13.27 -6.07
C ASP A 260 16.08 14.01 -4.81
N ARG A 261 15.11 13.47 -4.06
CA ARG A 261 14.53 14.15 -2.89
C ARG A 261 13.93 13.20 -1.87
N SER A 262 13.69 13.72 -0.67
CA SER A 262 12.98 13.02 0.40
C SER A 262 12.15 13.96 1.24
N VAL A 263 11.11 13.41 1.87
CA VAL A 263 10.28 14.07 2.87
C VAL A 263 10.12 13.15 4.06
N ASP A 264 10.43 13.68 5.24
CA ASP A 264 10.25 13.00 6.50
C ASP A 264 9.04 13.55 7.24
N GLN A 265 8.31 12.66 7.91
CA GLN A 265 7.20 12.96 8.80
C GLN A 265 7.31 12.08 10.05
N ASP A 266 6.85 12.59 11.18
CA ASP A 266 6.68 11.79 12.38
C ASP A 266 5.35 12.11 13.11
N PHE A 267 5.01 11.35 14.14
CA PHE A 267 3.73 11.50 14.82
C PHE A 267 3.61 12.80 15.62
N ASP A 268 4.71 13.37 16.07
CA ASP A 268 4.72 14.52 16.96
C ASP A 268 4.97 15.84 16.22
N ASP A 269 5.58 15.74 15.01
CA ASP A 269 5.94 16.89 14.16
C ASP A 269 5.47 16.65 12.71
N TYR A 270 4.17 16.43 12.55
CA TYR A 270 3.56 16.24 11.23
C TYR A 270 3.16 17.59 10.62
N GLU A 271 3.89 18.02 9.60
CA GLU A 271 3.59 19.25 8.88
C GLU A 271 2.98 18.96 7.49
N PRO A 272 1.75 19.46 7.21
CA PRO A 272 1.18 19.40 5.88
C PRO A 272 2.06 20.14 4.87
N GLN A 273 2.42 19.48 3.77
CA GLN A 273 3.20 20.07 2.70
C GLN A 273 2.75 19.52 1.34
N GLU A 274 2.97 20.30 0.30
CA GLU A 274 2.70 19.91 -1.08
C GLU A 274 4.03 19.74 -1.82
N ILE A 275 4.17 18.66 -2.59
CA ILE A 275 5.41 18.32 -3.29
C ILE A 275 5.06 17.95 -4.71
N GLU A 276 5.67 18.64 -5.64
CA GLU A 276 5.60 18.32 -7.06
C GLU A 276 6.68 17.27 -7.39
N VAL A 277 6.29 16.17 -8.00
CA VAL A 277 7.17 15.08 -8.44
C VAL A 277 7.00 14.89 -9.94
N GLU A 278 8.07 15.13 -10.68
CA GLU A 278 8.10 14.86 -12.11
C GLU A 278 8.32 13.36 -12.36
N THR A 279 7.48 12.76 -13.22
CA THR A 279 7.72 11.43 -13.75
C THR A 279 8.39 11.52 -15.13
N PRO A 280 9.28 10.59 -15.50
CA PRO A 280 10.04 10.67 -16.76
C PRO A 280 9.20 10.79 -18.04
N ASP A 281 7.95 10.39 -17.98
CA ASP A 281 6.99 10.42 -19.11
C ASP A 281 5.90 11.49 -18.93
N SER A 282 6.03 12.40 -17.96
CA SER A 282 5.12 13.55 -17.85
C SER A 282 5.32 14.44 -19.10
N PRO A 283 4.24 14.82 -19.83
CA PRO A 283 4.38 15.75 -20.92
C PRO A 283 4.99 17.05 -20.38
N THR A 284 6.16 17.43 -20.87
CA THR A 284 6.69 18.76 -20.60
C THR A 284 5.71 19.77 -21.20
N ASP A 285 5.43 20.88 -20.52
CA ASP A 285 4.51 21.95 -20.97
C ASP A 285 4.75 22.40 -22.42
N SER A 286 5.94 22.18 -22.97
CA SER A 286 6.28 22.45 -24.37
C SER A 286 5.55 21.57 -25.41
N GLN A 287 4.91 20.45 -25.00
CA GLN A 287 4.12 19.58 -25.89
C GLN A 287 2.61 19.83 -25.80
N ALA A 288 2.14 20.57 -24.81
CA ALA A 288 0.72 20.90 -24.67
C ALA A 288 0.24 21.96 -25.68
N GLU A 289 1.14 22.78 -26.21
CA GLU A 289 0.81 23.85 -27.17
C GLU A 289 0.67 23.40 -28.64
N SER A 290 0.94 22.14 -28.99
CA SER A 290 0.94 21.65 -30.38
C SER A 290 -0.24 20.77 -30.77
N ARG A 291 -1.37 20.75 -30.04
CA ARG A 291 -2.59 20.11 -30.54
C ARG A 291 -3.31 21.02 -31.51
N PRO A 292 -3.45 20.65 -32.81
CA PRO A 292 -4.26 21.41 -33.74
C PRO A 292 -5.71 21.40 -33.28
N SER A 293 -6.35 22.57 -33.26
CA SER A 293 -7.78 22.68 -33.08
C SER A 293 -8.48 21.99 -34.26
N GLU A 294 -8.98 20.80 -34.11
CA GLU A 294 -9.93 20.21 -35.06
C GLU A 294 -11.28 20.94 -34.89
N SER A 295 -11.47 21.87 -35.82
CA SER A 295 -12.79 22.47 -36.09
C SER A 295 -13.42 21.71 -37.24
N ALA A 296 -14.53 21.01 -36.98
CA ALA A 296 -15.76 20.93 -37.79
C ALA A 296 -16.62 19.73 -37.32
#